data_014db5c69607dcb107325b36e8c9e16e
#
_entry.id   014db5c69607dcb107325b36e8c9e16e
#
_cell.length_a   1.000
_cell.length_b   1.000
_cell.length_c   1.000
_cell.angle_alpha   90.00
_cell.angle_beta   90.00
_cell.angle_gamma   90.00
#
_symmetry.space_group_name_H-M   'P 1'
#
loop_
_entity.id
_entity.type
_entity.pdbx_description
1 polymer ?
#
loop_
_entity_poly.entity_id
_entity_poly.type
_entity_poly.pdbx_seq_one_letter_code
_entity_poly.pdbx_strand_id
1 'polypeptide(L)'
;MNSKVSLKATYEARAWKWMRYSALLLIPLAWGHMVWQDLIVGVHKIDLNYVALRWASMTWRAYDFFLLAFAFAHGVNGLRQVMMDFVRTDKWRSFWSWALFIFWLVITIFGAGAIIGGVRLPKP
;
A
#
# COMPACT_ATOMS: atom_id res chain seq x y z
N MET A 1 -19.45 -3.02 42.47
CA MET A 1 -18.34 -2.14 42.01
C MET A 1 -17.96 -2.55 40.59
N ASN A 2 -18.43 -1.80 39.58
CA ASN A 2 -18.03 -2.03 38.20
C ASN A 2 -16.69 -1.36 37.96
N SER A 3 -15.59 -2.10 38.05
CA SER A 3 -14.31 -1.66 37.55
C SER A 3 -14.38 -1.58 36.03
N LYS A 4 -14.51 -0.37 35.50
CA LYS A 4 -14.33 -0.14 34.08
C LYS A 4 -12.90 -0.55 33.71
N VAL A 5 -12.74 -1.73 33.13
CA VAL A 5 -11.46 -2.15 32.55
C VAL A 5 -11.18 -1.19 31.40
N SER A 6 -10.32 -0.20 31.63
CA SER A 6 -9.81 0.68 30.60
C SER A 6 -8.87 -0.14 29.72
N LEU A 7 -9.40 -0.67 28.61
CA LEU A 7 -8.58 -1.29 27.59
C LEU A 7 -7.75 -0.18 26.94
N LYS A 8 -6.48 -0.08 27.30
CA LYS A 8 -5.53 0.73 26.54
C LYS A 8 -5.61 0.28 25.08
N ALA A 9 -5.82 1.23 24.17
CA ALA A 9 -5.82 0.94 22.73
C ALA A 9 -4.49 0.30 22.36
N THR A 10 -4.48 -1.01 22.21
CA THR A 10 -3.30 -1.78 21.86
C THR A 10 -2.88 -1.47 20.42
N TYR A 11 -1.62 -1.74 20.10
CA TYR A 11 -1.11 -1.66 18.73
C TYR A 11 -2.04 -2.40 17.74
N GLU A 12 -2.53 -3.58 18.12
CA GLU A 12 -3.44 -4.40 17.30
C GLU A 12 -4.77 -3.69 17.01
N ALA A 13 -5.36 -3.02 18.01
CA ALA A 13 -6.59 -2.26 17.82
C ALA A 13 -6.40 -1.09 16.85
N ARG A 14 -5.22 -0.44 16.88
CA ARG A 14 -4.86 0.61 15.92
C ARG A 14 -4.64 0.04 14.52
N ALA A 15 -3.89 -1.05 14.39
CA ALA A 15 -3.64 -1.73 13.14
C ALA A 15 -4.95 -2.20 12.48
N TRP A 16 -5.90 -2.71 13.28
CA TRP A 16 -7.23 -3.11 12.81
C TRP A 16 -8.06 -1.91 12.29
N LYS A 17 -8.04 -0.77 12.99
CA LYS A 17 -8.70 0.46 12.50
C LYS A 17 -8.10 0.92 11.18
N TRP A 18 -6.77 0.94 11.06
CA TRP A 18 -6.07 1.31 9.84
C TRP A 18 -6.43 0.39 8.66
N MET A 19 -6.60 -0.91 8.90
CA MET A 19 -7.07 -1.84 7.88
C MET A 19 -8.41 -1.42 7.28
N ARG A 20 -9.35 -1.02 8.13
CA ARG A 20 -10.68 -0.60 7.67
C ARG A 20 -10.65 0.71 6.92
N TYR A 21 -9.94 1.72 7.44
CA TYR A 21 -9.86 3.03 6.78
C TYR A 21 -9.07 2.96 5.46
N SER A 22 -7.97 2.23 5.43
CA SER A 22 -7.23 2.03 4.18
C SER A 22 -8.04 1.29 3.13
N ALA A 23 -8.87 0.31 3.51
CA ALA A 23 -9.77 -0.37 2.59
C ALA A 23 -10.77 0.60 1.95
N LEU A 24 -11.39 1.48 2.75
CA LEU A 24 -12.33 2.49 2.24
C LEU A 24 -11.68 3.45 1.26
N LEU A 25 -10.42 3.84 1.51
CA LEU A 25 -9.66 4.71 0.60
C LEU A 25 -9.21 3.96 -0.66
N LEU A 26 -8.89 2.67 -0.54
CA LEU A 26 -8.47 1.86 -1.67
C LEU A 26 -9.60 1.60 -2.68
N ILE A 27 -10.86 1.55 -2.24
CA ILE A 27 -11.99 1.34 -3.15
C ILE A 27 -11.95 2.38 -4.30
N PRO A 28 -12.05 3.69 -4.06
CA PRO A 28 -12.01 4.65 -5.16
C PRO A 28 -10.64 4.72 -5.86
N LEU A 29 -9.53 4.54 -5.13
CA LEU A 29 -8.19 4.58 -5.74
C LEU A 29 -7.96 3.39 -6.66
N ALA A 30 -8.22 2.17 -6.22
CA ALA A 30 -7.98 0.96 -7.02
C ALA A 30 -8.98 0.87 -8.18
N TRP A 31 -10.26 1.16 -7.95
CA TRP A 31 -11.27 1.19 -9.01
C TRP A 31 -10.97 2.27 -10.05
N GLY A 32 -10.63 3.47 -9.62
CA GLY A 32 -10.25 4.55 -10.52
C GLY A 32 -9.02 4.21 -11.35
N HIS A 33 -8.03 3.55 -10.74
CA HIS A 33 -6.85 3.07 -11.46
C HIS A 33 -7.21 2.02 -12.51
N MET A 34 -7.99 1.02 -12.14
CA MET A 34 -8.43 -0.04 -13.04
C MET A 34 -9.27 0.50 -14.20
N VAL A 35 -10.27 1.33 -13.91
CA VAL A 35 -11.13 1.94 -14.94
C VAL A 35 -10.30 2.76 -15.92
N TRP A 36 -9.37 3.56 -15.40
CA TRP A 36 -8.53 4.39 -16.27
C TRP A 36 -7.60 3.55 -17.14
N GLN A 37 -6.89 2.59 -16.55
CA GLN A 37 -5.87 1.81 -17.25
C GLN A 37 -6.47 0.77 -18.19
N ASP A 38 -7.56 0.14 -17.78
CA ASP A 38 -8.12 -1.00 -18.48
C ASP A 38 -9.22 -0.58 -19.49
N LEU A 39 -10.17 0.26 -19.04
CA LEU A 39 -11.32 0.62 -19.87
C LEU A 39 -11.07 1.87 -20.74
N ILE A 40 -10.38 2.89 -20.21
CA ILE A 40 -10.18 4.16 -20.94
C ILE A 40 -8.95 4.08 -21.83
N VAL A 41 -7.81 3.67 -21.29
CA VAL A 41 -6.54 3.58 -22.03
C VAL A 41 -6.46 2.26 -22.82
N GLY A 42 -6.80 1.16 -22.19
CA GLY A 42 -6.63 -0.21 -22.67
C GLY A 42 -5.24 -0.76 -22.34
N VAL A 43 -5.21 -1.92 -21.67
CA VAL A 43 -3.97 -2.53 -21.17
C VAL A 43 -2.89 -2.75 -22.24
N HIS A 44 -3.30 -2.99 -23.49
CA HIS A 44 -2.38 -3.20 -24.60
C HIS A 44 -1.62 -1.94 -25.04
N LYS A 45 -2.06 -0.76 -24.61
CA LYS A 45 -1.42 0.53 -24.92
C LYS A 45 -0.49 1.02 -23.81
N ILE A 46 -0.40 0.28 -22.71
CA ILE A 46 0.43 0.65 -21.57
C ILE A 46 1.85 0.19 -21.81
N ASP A 47 2.68 1.11 -22.27
CA ASP A 47 4.11 0.94 -22.49
C ASP A 47 4.92 1.96 -21.65
N LEU A 48 6.24 1.94 -21.78
CA LEU A 48 7.11 2.87 -21.07
C LEU A 48 6.88 4.34 -21.47
N ASN A 49 6.49 4.60 -22.73
CA ASN A 49 6.18 5.95 -23.17
C ASN A 49 4.92 6.47 -22.50
N TYR A 50 3.89 5.63 -22.44
CA TYR A 50 2.66 5.96 -21.71
C TYR A 50 2.95 6.26 -20.25
N VAL A 51 3.74 5.42 -19.55
CA VAL A 51 4.10 5.64 -18.15
C VAL A 51 4.90 6.94 -17.99
N ALA A 52 5.83 7.23 -18.91
CA ALA A 52 6.61 8.47 -18.88
C ALA A 52 5.70 9.71 -19.00
N LEU A 53 4.75 9.69 -19.94
CA LEU A 53 3.79 10.79 -20.14
C LEU A 53 2.86 10.94 -18.93
N ARG A 54 2.35 9.83 -18.40
CA ARG A 54 1.50 9.82 -17.22
C ARG A 54 2.23 10.43 -16.02
N TRP A 55 3.48 10.03 -15.78
CA TRP A 55 4.29 10.55 -14.67
C TRP A 55 4.97 11.90 -14.95
N ALA A 56 4.82 12.46 -16.13
CA ALA A 56 5.12 13.88 -16.35
C ALA A 56 4.16 14.79 -15.59
N SER A 57 2.92 14.35 -15.36
CA SER A 57 1.92 15.08 -14.57
C SER A 57 2.07 14.80 -13.07
N MET A 58 2.15 15.88 -12.26
CA MET A 58 2.23 15.78 -10.81
C MET A 58 0.97 15.12 -10.20
N THR A 59 -0.19 15.36 -10.78
CA THR A 59 -1.46 14.79 -10.32
C THR A 59 -1.44 13.26 -10.43
N TRP A 60 -0.98 12.73 -11.57
CA TRP A 60 -0.88 11.30 -11.77
C TRP A 60 0.20 10.66 -10.90
N ARG A 61 1.34 11.34 -10.68
CA ARG A 61 2.35 10.89 -9.72
C ARG A 61 1.79 10.78 -8.31
N ALA A 62 1.11 11.82 -7.86
CA ALA A 62 0.50 11.83 -6.52
C ALA A 62 -0.54 10.70 -6.40
N TYR A 63 -1.40 10.53 -7.41
CA TYR A 63 -2.38 9.45 -7.44
C TYR A 63 -1.74 8.07 -7.31
N ASP A 64 -0.77 7.76 -8.17
CA ASP A 64 -0.10 6.46 -8.20
C ASP A 64 0.74 6.24 -6.92
N PHE A 65 1.32 7.31 -6.35
CA PHE A 65 2.02 7.25 -5.06
C PHE A 65 1.08 6.88 -3.90
N PHE A 66 -0.08 7.53 -3.80
CA PHE A 66 -1.06 7.21 -2.75
C PHE A 66 -1.66 5.82 -2.94
N LEU A 67 -1.95 5.42 -4.18
CA LEU A 67 -2.40 4.07 -4.48
C LEU A 67 -1.36 3.04 -4.02
N LEU A 68 -0.09 3.22 -4.37
CA LEU A 68 1.01 2.36 -3.94
C LEU A 68 1.09 2.28 -2.41
N ALA A 69 1.16 3.43 -1.74
CA ALA A 69 1.32 3.50 -0.29
C ALA A 69 0.17 2.80 0.46
N PHE A 70 -1.08 3.09 0.07
CA PHE A 70 -2.25 2.49 0.71
C PHE A 70 -2.42 1.01 0.38
N ALA A 71 -2.18 0.60 -0.87
CA ALA A 71 -2.29 -0.79 -1.28
C ALA A 71 -1.28 -1.67 -0.54
N PHE A 72 -0.01 -1.25 -0.47
CA PHE A 72 1.00 -2.00 0.26
C PHE A 72 0.80 -1.99 1.77
N ALA A 73 0.43 -0.84 2.36
CA ALA A 73 0.14 -0.77 3.80
C ALA A 73 -1.04 -1.69 4.17
N HIS A 74 -2.09 -1.67 3.37
CA HIS A 74 -3.25 -2.54 3.56
C HIS A 74 -2.89 -4.02 3.39
N GLY A 75 -2.24 -4.39 2.28
CA GLY A 75 -1.89 -5.76 1.96
C GLY A 75 -0.91 -6.38 2.98
N VAL A 76 0.15 -5.66 3.34
CA VAL A 76 1.15 -6.14 4.30
C VAL A 76 0.59 -6.24 5.71
N ASN A 77 -0.25 -5.26 6.14
CA ASN A 77 -0.90 -5.37 7.44
C ASN A 77 -1.94 -6.51 7.47
N GLY A 78 -2.66 -6.73 6.37
CA GLY A 78 -3.54 -7.88 6.22
C GLY A 78 -2.78 -9.21 6.30
N LEU A 79 -1.68 -9.33 5.56
CA LEU A 79 -0.81 -10.51 5.62
C LEU A 79 -0.27 -10.74 7.05
N ARG A 80 0.14 -9.66 7.74
CA ARG A 80 0.57 -9.74 9.13
C ARG A 80 -0.53 -10.32 10.03
N GLN A 81 -1.77 -9.87 9.88
CA GLN A 81 -2.88 -10.38 10.68
C GLN A 81 -3.10 -11.88 10.44
N VAL A 82 -3.13 -12.32 9.19
CA VAL A 82 -3.25 -13.73 8.84
C VAL A 82 -2.09 -14.56 9.43
N MET A 83 -0.85 -14.06 9.33
CA MET A 83 0.31 -14.76 9.90
C MET A 83 0.22 -14.89 11.42
N MET A 84 -0.33 -13.90 12.11
CA MET A 84 -0.50 -13.95 13.58
C MET A 84 -1.46 -15.04 14.04
N ASP A 85 -2.36 -15.53 13.18
CA ASP A 85 -3.25 -16.65 13.50
C ASP A 85 -2.49 -17.99 13.53
N PHE A 86 -1.41 -18.10 12.77
CA PHE A 86 -0.58 -19.32 12.70
C PHE A 86 0.61 -19.32 13.68
N VAL A 87 1.10 -18.13 14.04
CA VAL A 87 2.28 -17.98 14.89
C VAL A 87 1.86 -17.95 16.36
N ARG A 88 2.30 -18.93 17.15
CA ARG A 88 1.86 -19.12 18.54
C ARG A 88 2.78 -18.47 19.59
N THR A 89 4.04 -18.21 19.29
CA THR A 89 5.01 -17.69 20.25
C THR A 89 5.27 -16.20 20.04
N ASP A 90 5.36 -15.43 21.13
CA ASP A 90 5.56 -13.98 21.09
C ASP A 90 6.85 -13.56 20.38
N LYS A 91 7.92 -14.35 20.50
CA LYS A 91 9.19 -14.10 19.81
C LYS A 91 9.02 -14.13 18.28
N TRP A 92 8.35 -15.16 17.76
CA TRP A 92 8.07 -15.28 16.32
C TRP A 92 7.05 -14.26 15.84
N ARG A 93 6.06 -13.89 16.66
CA ARG A 93 5.13 -12.81 16.35
C ARG A 93 5.85 -11.47 16.17
N SER A 94 6.75 -11.14 17.09
CA SER A 94 7.58 -9.93 16.98
C SER A 94 8.49 -9.97 15.76
N PHE A 95 9.17 -11.08 15.52
CA PHE A 95 10.06 -11.26 14.36
C PHE A 95 9.31 -11.03 13.05
N TRP A 96 8.18 -11.71 12.83
CA TRP A 96 7.41 -11.57 11.59
C TRP A 96 6.79 -10.18 11.44
N SER A 97 6.35 -9.55 12.53
CA SER A 97 5.86 -8.17 12.46
C SER A 97 6.93 -7.18 12.00
N TRP A 98 8.16 -7.32 12.50
CA TRP A 98 9.29 -6.50 12.07
C TRP A 98 9.74 -6.84 10.64
N ALA A 99 9.82 -8.10 10.28
CA ALA A 99 10.18 -8.53 8.93
C ALA A 99 9.21 -7.96 7.88
N LEU A 100 7.91 -8.06 8.13
CA LEU A 100 6.88 -7.52 7.25
C LEU A 100 6.90 -5.98 7.21
N PHE A 101 7.18 -5.32 8.33
CA PHE A 101 7.33 -3.86 8.37
C PHE A 101 8.53 -3.39 7.52
N ILE A 102 9.68 -4.04 7.67
CA ILE A 102 10.87 -3.74 6.87
C ILE A 102 10.60 -4.02 5.39
N PHE A 103 9.97 -5.14 5.07
CA PHE A 103 9.58 -5.49 3.71
C PHE A 103 8.67 -4.42 3.08
N TRP A 104 7.63 -3.99 3.81
CA TRP A 104 6.76 -2.91 3.39
C TRP A 104 7.52 -1.60 3.15
N LEU A 105 8.41 -1.24 4.07
CA LEU A 105 9.20 0.00 3.98
C LEU A 105 10.10 -0.01 2.74
N VAL A 106 10.82 -1.11 2.51
CA VAL A 106 11.72 -1.29 1.36
C VAL A 106 10.94 -1.15 0.05
N ILE A 107 9.85 -1.89 -0.13
CA ILE A 107 9.04 -1.84 -1.35
C ILE A 107 8.45 -0.44 -1.56
N THR A 108 7.96 0.18 -0.49
CA THR A 108 7.37 1.53 -0.58
C THR A 108 8.42 2.57 -0.98
N ILE A 109 9.63 2.50 -0.42
CA ILE A 109 10.73 3.41 -0.79
C ILE A 109 11.14 3.22 -2.26
N PHE A 110 11.32 1.97 -2.70
CA PHE A 110 11.68 1.70 -4.09
C PHE A 110 10.58 2.13 -5.06
N GLY A 111 9.32 1.79 -4.78
CA GLY A 111 8.18 2.19 -5.61
C GLY A 111 7.97 3.71 -5.63
N ALA A 112 8.06 4.37 -4.49
CA ALA A 112 8.01 5.83 -4.40
C ALA A 112 9.17 6.49 -5.17
N GLY A 113 10.38 5.95 -5.03
CA GLY A 113 11.55 6.39 -5.77
C GLY A 113 11.37 6.28 -7.28
N ALA A 114 10.77 5.18 -7.75
CA ALA A 114 10.46 4.97 -9.17
C ALA A 114 9.43 6.00 -9.68
N ILE A 115 8.35 6.23 -8.93
CA ILE A 115 7.31 7.20 -9.29
C ILE A 115 7.87 8.63 -9.32
N ILE A 116 8.66 9.01 -8.29
CA ILE A 116 9.24 10.36 -8.18
C ILE A 116 10.33 10.57 -9.23
N GLY A 117 11.19 9.57 -9.44
CA GLY A 117 12.26 9.62 -10.45
C GLY A 117 11.74 9.67 -11.87
N GLY A 118 10.54 9.15 -12.11
CA GLY A 118 9.93 9.08 -13.43
C GLY A 118 10.65 8.12 -14.38
N VAL A 119 10.16 8.06 -15.61
CA VAL A 119 10.76 7.25 -16.68
C VAL A 119 11.63 8.15 -17.56
N ARG A 120 12.90 7.80 -17.69
CA ARG A 120 13.80 8.44 -18.66
C ARG A 120 13.72 7.70 -19.98
N LEU A 121 13.12 8.32 -20.95
CA LEU A 121 13.12 7.80 -22.31
C LEU A 121 14.49 8.01 -22.95
N PRO A 122 15.00 7.08 -23.79
CA PRO A 122 16.18 7.31 -24.60
C PRO A 122 15.96 8.59 -25.43
N LYS A 123 16.98 9.44 -25.50
CA LYS A 123 16.93 10.56 -26.44
C LYS A 123 16.95 10.00 -27.86
N PRO A 124 16.15 10.57 -28.78
CA PRO A 124 16.19 10.18 -30.18
C PRO A 124 17.56 10.43 -30.82
#